data_17cb7a983d5a16fcc21e34e49b722f30
#
_entry.id   17cb7a983d5a16fcc21e34e49b722f30
#
_cell.length_a   1.000
_cell.length_b   1.000
_cell.length_c   1.000
_cell.angle_alpha   90.00
_cell.angle_beta   90.00
_cell.angle_gamma   90.00
#
_symmetry.space_group_name_H-M   'P 1'
#
loop_
_entity.id
_entity.type
_entity.pdbx_description
1 polymer ?
#
loop_
_entity_poly.entity_id
_entity_poly.type
_entity_poly.pdbx_seq_one_letter_code
_entity_poly.pdbx_strand_id
1 'polypeptide(L)'
;VASQGIAGILCLFYMFWHYEELRIRKEEFRVSLEKMAALLKQGIPMALQFSITAVGGVILQSAVNSLGSVSVAAMTAGNKISFIFSGAFESMGTTMATYCSQNLGAKEYGRIRKGIRCACLISGCLCVFSFVVVWLAGRYIALLFIDAGETELMGQIQLFLRVISSFYPFLILIFILRNSLQAMGYSFIAMFAGVFELVGRASVAFGLVGKLGFLGVAFASPAAWVLADVILITTYFS
;
A
#
# COMPACT_ATOMS: atom_id res chain seq x y z
N VAL A 1 4.81 -21.11 3.15
CA VAL A 1 3.86 -21.81 2.26
C VAL A 1 2.93 -22.71 3.07
N ALA A 2 3.47 -23.64 3.90
CA ALA A 2 2.64 -24.58 4.68
C ALA A 2 1.64 -23.89 5.62
N SER A 3 2.05 -22.85 6.35
CA SER A 3 1.18 -22.08 7.25
C SER A 3 0.01 -21.41 6.54
N GLN A 4 0.23 -20.86 5.35
CA GLN A 4 -0.84 -20.25 4.54
C GLN A 4 -1.80 -21.30 3.97
N GLY A 5 -1.28 -22.48 3.59
CA GLY A 5 -2.12 -23.60 3.16
C GLY A 5 -3.05 -24.08 4.29
N ILE A 6 -2.50 -24.27 5.50
CA ILE A 6 -3.28 -24.66 6.67
C ILE A 6 -4.33 -23.58 7.01
N ALA A 7 -3.94 -22.32 7.03
CA ALA A 7 -4.87 -21.20 7.28
C ALA A 7 -6.00 -21.17 6.26
N GLY A 8 -5.70 -21.36 4.96
CA GLY A 8 -6.71 -21.42 3.90
C GLY A 8 -7.70 -22.57 4.10
N ILE A 9 -7.21 -23.76 4.42
CA ILE A 9 -8.07 -24.93 4.69
C ILE A 9 -8.95 -24.70 5.91
N LEU A 10 -8.39 -24.14 7.00
CA LEU A 10 -9.16 -23.82 8.20
C LEU A 10 -10.23 -22.77 7.93
N CYS A 11 -9.92 -21.74 7.14
CA CYS A 11 -10.90 -20.72 6.75
C CYS A 11 -12.03 -21.31 5.92
N LEU A 12 -11.71 -22.18 4.94
CA LEU A 12 -12.73 -22.89 4.16
C LEU A 12 -13.60 -23.77 5.05
N PHE A 13 -13.02 -24.52 5.94
CA PHE A 13 -13.75 -25.39 6.87
C PHE A 13 -14.68 -24.57 7.77
N TYR A 14 -14.18 -23.45 8.33
CA TYR A 14 -14.96 -22.54 9.14
C TYR A 14 -16.11 -21.91 8.35
N MET A 15 -15.87 -21.49 7.13
CA MET A 15 -16.86 -20.91 6.22
C MET A 15 -18.00 -21.91 5.93
N PHE A 16 -17.64 -23.14 5.57
CA PHE A 16 -18.66 -24.18 5.29
C PHE A 16 -19.48 -24.58 6.53
N TRP A 17 -18.90 -24.45 7.71
CA TRP A 17 -19.58 -24.86 8.94
C TRP A 17 -20.50 -23.77 9.50
N HIS A 18 -20.07 -22.51 9.44
CA HIS A 18 -20.78 -21.39 10.08
C HIS A 18 -21.71 -20.60 9.14
N TYR A 19 -21.47 -20.62 7.83
CA TYR A 19 -22.23 -19.81 6.88
C TYR A 19 -22.94 -20.69 5.87
N GLU A 20 -24.23 -20.98 6.10
CA GLU A 20 -25.03 -21.78 5.17
C GLU A 20 -25.20 -21.13 3.80
N GLU A 21 -25.27 -19.80 3.75
CA GLU A 21 -25.40 -18.99 2.54
C GLU A 21 -24.18 -19.06 1.62
N LEU A 22 -22.99 -19.38 2.18
CA LEU A 22 -21.73 -19.49 1.45
C LEU A 22 -21.38 -20.94 1.07
N ARG A 23 -22.23 -21.90 1.38
CA ARG A 23 -22.04 -23.30 0.99
C ARG A 23 -22.21 -23.44 -0.52
N ILE A 24 -21.14 -23.81 -1.21
CA ILE A 24 -21.15 -24.03 -2.65
C ILE A 24 -22.01 -25.28 -2.93
N ARG A 25 -23.09 -25.11 -3.69
CA ARG A 25 -23.93 -26.20 -4.13
C ARG A 25 -23.45 -26.77 -5.47
N LYS A 26 -23.63 -28.06 -5.71
CA LYS A 26 -23.18 -28.71 -6.97
C LYS A 26 -23.72 -28.01 -8.23
N GLU A 27 -24.90 -27.41 -8.14
CA GLU A 27 -25.56 -26.68 -9.23
C GLU A 27 -24.88 -25.35 -9.57
N GLU A 28 -24.09 -24.80 -8.63
CA GLU A 28 -23.37 -23.53 -8.77
C GLU A 28 -22.01 -23.68 -9.45
N PHE A 29 -21.53 -24.92 -9.64
CA PHE A 29 -20.32 -25.22 -10.41
C PHE A 29 -20.45 -25.00 -11.92
N ARG A 30 -21.47 -24.26 -12.36
CA ARG A 30 -21.62 -23.89 -13.78
C ARG A 30 -20.76 -22.66 -14.06
N VAL A 31 -19.77 -22.84 -14.95
CA VAL A 31 -18.94 -21.74 -15.43
C VAL A 31 -19.79 -20.83 -16.32
N SER A 32 -20.00 -19.59 -15.90
CA SER A 32 -20.61 -18.54 -16.73
C SER A 32 -19.52 -17.68 -17.34
N LEU A 33 -19.38 -17.71 -18.67
CA LEU A 33 -18.41 -16.89 -19.39
C LEU A 33 -18.60 -15.38 -19.14
N GLU A 34 -19.86 -14.96 -18.98
CA GLU A 34 -20.20 -13.57 -18.70
C GLU A 34 -19.68 -13.13 -17.31
N LYS A 35 -19.93 -13.94 -16.28
CA LYS A 35 -19.43 -13.66 -14.92
C LYS A 35 -17.90 -13.70 -14.86
N MET A 36 -17.31 -14.65 -15.57
CA MET A 36 -15.85 -14.77 -15.67
C MET A 36 -15.25 -13.55 -16.37
N ALA A 37 -15.83 -13.08 -17.48
CA ALA A 37 -15.40 -11.88 -18.16
C ALA A 37 -15.49 -10.62 -17.27
N ALA A 38 -16.58 -10.50 -16.48
CA ALA A 38 -16.75 -9.41 -15.52
C ALA A 38 -15.67 -9.42 -14.42
N LEU A 39 -15.35 -10.59 -13.88
CA LEU A 39 -14.27 -10.75 -12.88
C LEU A 39 -12.89 -10.43 -13.48
N LEU A 40 -12.61 -10.91 -14.71
CA LEU A 40 -11.34 -10.63 -15.39
C LEU A 40 -11.18 -9.15 -15.73
N LYS A 41 -12.26 -8.49 -16.16
CA LYS A 41 -12.26 -7.04 -16.43
C LYS A 41 -11.82 -6.22 -15.22
N GLN A 42 -12.11 -6.68 -14.03
CA GLN A 42 -11.72 -6.03 -12.77
C GLN A 42 -10.37 -6.54 -12.25
N GLY A 43 -10.15 -7.84 -12.34
CA GLY A 43 -8.95 -8.51 -11.80
C GLY A 43 -7.68 -8.23 -12.60
N ILE A 44 -7.76 -8.16 -13.94
CA ILE A 44 -6.58 -7.92 -14.77
C ILE A 44 -5.94 -6.55 -14.49
N PRO A 45 -6.67 -5.42 -14.46
CA PRO A 45 -6.07 -4.13 -14.12
C PRO A 45 -5.48 -4.12 -12.70
N MET A 46 -6.13 -4.80 -11.76
CA MET A 46 -5.63 -4.92 -10.38
C MET A 46 -4.32 -5.72 -10.33
N ALA A 47 -4.24 -6.85 -11.02
CA ALA A 47 -3.02 -7.65 -11.11
C ALA A 47 -1.87 -6.87 -11.77
N LEU A 48 -2.16 -6.15 -12.86
CA LEU A 48 -1.19 -5.29 -13.53
C LEU A 48 -0.69 -4.17 -12.61
N GLN A 49 -1.57 -3.55 -11.82
CA GLN A 49 -1.18 -2.54 -10.85
C GLN A 49 -0.16 -3.08 -9.85
N PHE A 50 -0.40 -4.26 -9.24
CA PHE A 50 0.55 -4.88 -8.31
C PHE A 50 1.89 -5.19 -8.98
N SER A 51 1.85 -5.71 -10.21
CA SER A 51 3.06 -6.01 -10.98
C SER A 51 3.87 -4.75 -11.28
N ILE A 52 3.21 -3.67 -11.71
CA ILE A 52 3.83 -2.37 -12.01
C ILE A 52 4.48 -1.79 -10.74
N THR A 53 3.77 -1.83 -9.61
CA THR A 53 4.31 -1.34 -8.33
C THR A 53 5.52 -2.17 -7.89
N ALA A 54 5.50 -3.49 -8.10
CA ALA A 54 6.63 -4.37 -7.81
C ALA A 54 7.85 -4.05 -8.67
N VAL A 55 7.66 -3.79 -9.98
CA VAL A 55 8.74 -3.34 -10.88
C VAL A 55 9.37 -2.05 -10.37
N GLY A 56 8.56 -1.10 -9.91
CA GLY A 56 9.06 0.14 -9.29
C GLY A 56 9.92 -0.13 -8.05
N GLY A 57 9.57 -1.12 -7.25
CA GLY A 57 10.37 -1.59 -6.12
C GLY A 57 11.72 -2.17 -6.55
N VAL A 58 11.75 -2.99 -7.62
CA VAL A 58 12.98 -3.57 -8.17
C VAL A 58 13.92 -2.49 -8.72
N ILE A 59 13.39 -1.49 -9.42
CA ILE A 59 14.19 -0.35 -9.92
C ILE A 59 14.83 0.40 -8.74
N LEU A 60 14.07 0.69 -7.69
CA LEU A 60 14.60 1.36 -6.51
C LEU A 60 15.64 0.51 -5.80
N GLN A 61 15.40 -0.80 -5.66
CA GLN A 61 16.37 -1.73 -5.06
C GLN A 61 17.69 -1.76 -5.83
N SER A 62 17.62 -1.76 -7.18
CA SER A 62 18.82 -1.68 -8.03
C SER A 62 19.60 -0.39 -7.80
N ALA A 63 18.91 0.74 -7.69
CA ALA A 63 19.55 2.03 -7.39
C ALA A 63 20.20 2.05 -5.99
N VAL A 64 19.56 1.44 -4.98
CA VAL A 64 20.12 1.34 -3.63
C VAL A 64 21.35 0.44 -3.59
N ASN A 65 21.34 -0.65 -4.35
CA ASN A 65 22.47 -1.57 -4.42
C ASN A 65 23.74 -0.87 -4.93
N SER A 66 23.63 0.15 -5.78
CA SER A 66 24.77 0.93 -6.26
C SER A 66 25.39 1.82 -5.19
N LEU A 67 24.71 2.09 -4.07
CA LEU A 67 25.20 2.89 -2.96
C LEU A 67 25.97 2.08 -1.89
N GLY A 68 26.02 0.76 -2.04
CA GLY A 68 26.74 -0.14 -1.16
C GLY A 68 25.89 -0.78 -0.05
N SER A 69 26.53 -1.69 0.70
CA SER A 69 25.86 -2.59 1.66
C SER A 69 25.17 -1.86 2.83
N VAL A 70 25.76 -0.77 3.31
CA VAL A 70 25.19 0.04 4.40
C VAL A 70 23.83 0.62 3.99
N SER A 71 23.74 1.18 2.79
CA SER A 71 22.48 1.74 2.27
C SER A 71 21.41 0.67 2.03
N VAL A 72 21.81 -0.52 1.57
CA VAL A 72 20.91 -1.66 1.42
C VAL A 72 20.37 -2.11 2.79
N ALA A 73 21.23 -2.23 3.78
CA ALA A 73 20.83 -2.58 5.14
C ALA A 73 19.92 -1.51 5.74
N ALA A 74 20.24 -0.22 5.56
CA ALA A 74 19.43 0.89 6.04
C ALA A 74 18.02 0.90 5.43
N MET A 75 17.90 0.73 4.12
CA MET A 75 16.60 0.63 3.44
C MET A 75 15.82 -0.59 3.92
N THR A 76 16.48 -1.73 4.10
CA THR A 76 15.83 -2.96 4.54
C THR A 76 15.28 -2.82 5.96
N ALA A 77 16.06 -2.31 6.90
CA ALA A 77 15.63 -2.06 8.27
C ALA A 77 14.54 -0.98 8.32
N GLY A 78 14.72 0.13 7.60
CA GLY A 78 13.75 1.20 7.50
C GLY A 78 12.41 0.75 6.94
N ASN A 79 12.40 -0.09 5.90
CA ASN A 79 11.18 -0.68 5.33
C ASN A 79 10.46 -1.58 6.33
N LYS A 80 11.19 -2.43 7.09
CA LYS A 80 10.58 -3.30 8.11
C LYS A 80 9.88 -2.47 9.20
N ILE A 81 10.51 -1.40 9.65
CA ILE A 81 9.92 -0.50 10.65
C ILE A 81 8.71 0.24 10.06
N SER A 82 8.83 0.78 8.86
CA SER A 82 7.73 1.48 8.18
C SER A 82 6.54 0.57 7.91
N PHE A 83 6.76 -0.72 7.66
CA PHE A 83 5.70 -1.70 7.42
C PHE A 83 4.76 -1.86 8.63
N ILE A 84 5.27 -1.69 9.85
CA ILE A 84 4.45 -1.75 11.07
C ILE A 84 3.38 -0.64 11.05
N PHE A 85 3.74 0.56 10.63
CA PHE A 85 2.82 1.70 10.55
C PHE A 85 1.94 1.63 9.30
N SER A 86 2.51 1.30 8.14
CA SER A 86 1.76 1.25 6.88
C SER A 86 0.72 0.12 6.85
N GLY A 87 0.91 -0.96 7.61
CA GLY A 87 -0.08 -2.03 7.75
C GLY A 87 -1.42 -1.55 8.29
N ALA A 88 -1.43 -0.57 9.22
CA ALA A 88 -2.66 0.04 9.71
C ALA A 88 -3.36 0.87 8.62
N PHE A 89 -2.61 1.57 7.76
CA PHE A 89 -3.16 2.33 6.63
C PHE A 89 -3.74 1.40 5.55
N GLU A 90 -3.06 0.30 5.26
CA GLU A 90 -3.53 -0.73 4.34
C GLU A 90 -4.82 -1.38 4.84
N SER A 91 -4.91 -1.68 6.14
CA SER A 91 -6.12 -2.21 6.77
C SER A 91 -7.31 -1.24 6.64
N MET A 92 -7.08 0.07 6.74
CA MET A 92 -8.11 1.08 6.48
C MET A 92 -8.54 1.05 5.01
N GLY A 93 -7.59 0.91 4.08
CA GLY A 93 -7.89 0.76 2.65
C GLY A 93 -8.79 -0.43 2.36
N THR A 94 -8.49 -1.62 2.89
CA THR A 94 -9.31 -2.83 2.73
C THR A 94 -10.69 -2.69 3.38
N THR A 95 -10.77 -2.03 4.54
CA THR A 95 -12.04 -1.69 5.20
C THR A 95 -12.89 -0.79 4.30
N MET A 96 -12.28 0.21 3.68
CA MET A 96 -12.98 1.12 2.77
C MET A 96 -13.42 0.42 1.48
N ALA A 97 -12.69 -0.56 0.97
CA ALA A 97 -13.13 -1.37 -0.17
C ALA A 97 -14.44 -2.09 0.15
N THR A 98 -14.51 -2.75 1.30
CA THR A 98 -15.73 -3.45 1.76
C THR A 98 -16.88 -2.47 1.99
N TYR A 99 -16.62 -1.38 2.68
CA TYR A 99 -17.62 -0.36 2.98
C TYR A 99 -18.20 0.28 1.71
N CYS A 100 -17.33 0.67 0.77
CA CYS A 100 -17.76 1.31 -0.48
C CYS A 100 -18.54 0.33 -1.37
N SER A 101 -18.11 -0.92 -1.50
CA SER A 101 -18.83 -1.91 -2.33
C SER A 101 -20.22 -2.21 -1.79
N GLN A 102 -20.37 -2.38 -0.47
CA GLN A 102 -21.69 -2.63 0.16
C GLN A 102 -22.64 -1.43 -0.01
N ASN A 103 -22.15 -0.20 0.24
CA ASN A 103 -22.99 1.00 0.09
C ASN A 103 -23.27 1.33 -1.38
N LEU A 104 -22.38 0.96 -2.31
CA LEU A 104 -22.65 1.07 -3.75
C LEU A 104 -23.77 0.13 -4.16
N GLY A 105 -23.74 -1.12 -3.71
CA GLY A 105 -24.82 -2.09 -3.95
C GLY A 105 -26.18 -1.63 -3.41
N ALA A 106 -26.17 -0.94 -2.27
CA ALA A 106 -27.36 -0.33 -1.67
C ALA A 106 -27.74 1.04 -2.29
N LYS A 107 -26.98 1.56 -3.27
CA LYS A 107 -27.13 2.88 -3.91
C LYS A 107 -27.02 4.08 -2.94
N GLU A 108 -26.36 3.88 -1.81
CA GLU A 108 -26.20 4.86 -0.73
C GLU A 108 -24.92 5.71 -0.90
N TYR A 109 -24.85 6.50 -1.98
CA TYR A 109 -23.66 7.32 -2.31
C TYR A 109 -23.29 8.34 -1.24
N GLY A 110 -24.30 8.86 -0.52
CA GLY A 110 -24.07 9.79 0.59
C GLY A 110 -23.27 9.15 1.74
N ARG A 111 -23.50 7.85 2.01
CA ARG A 111 -22.73 7.10 3.01
C ARG A 111 -21.30 6.89 2.55
N ILE A 112 -21.05 6.59 1.26
CA ILE A 112 -19.70 6.42 0.73
C ILE A 112 -18.86 7.68 0.99
N ARG A 113 -19.39 8.88 0.65
CA ARG A 113 -18.68 10.15 0.87
C ARG A 113 -18.38 10.41 2.35
N LYS A 114 -19.35 10.15 3.24
CA LYS A 114 -19.16 10.28 4.69
C LYS A 114 -18.12 9.27 5.20
N GLY A 115 -18.18 8.02 4.73
CA GLY A 115 -17.23 6.97 5.09
C GLY A 115 -15.79 7.32 4.71
N ILE A 116 -15.56 7.82 3.49
CA ILE A 116 -14.23 8.25 3.03
C ILE A 116 -13.69 9.39 3.91
N ARG A 117 -14.53 10.39 4.24
CA ARG A 117 -14.11 11.47 5.15
C ARG A 117 -13.74 10.95 6.53
N CYS A 118 -14.56 10.07 7.11
CA CYS A 118 -14.26 9.46 8.41
C CYS A 118 -12.97 8.63 8.36
N ALA A 119 -12.77 7.84 7.30
CA ALA A 119 -11.55 7.06 7.10
C ALA A 119 -10.31 7.97 7.00
N CYS A 120 -10.39 9.09 6.27
CA CYS A 120 -9.31 10.08 6.21
C CYS A 120 -9.01 10.70 7.58
N LEU A 121 -10.03 11.01 8.38
CA LEU A 121 -9.84 11.56 9.72
C LEU A 121 -9.18 10.54 10.67
N ILE A 122 -9.70 9.32 10.73
CA ILE A 122 -9.14 8.26 11.57
C ILE A 122 -7.69 7.95 11.19
N SER A 123 -7.44 7.77 9.88
CA SER A 123 -6.09 7.50 9.39
C SER A 123 -5.18 8.72 9.53
N GLY A 124 -5.71 9.93 9.47
CA GLY A 124 -4.99 11.16 9.77
C GLY A 124 -4.49 11.22 11.20
N CYS A 125 -5.33 10.82 12.17
CA CYS A 125 -4.91 10.68 13.58
C CYS A 125 -3.81 9.63 13.74
N LEU A 126 -3.94 8.47 13.07
CA LEU A 126 -2.90 7.44 13.06
C LEU A 126 -1.61 7.93 12.40
N CYS A 127 -1.72 8.76 11.35
CA CYS A 127 -0.57 9.37 10.70
C CYS A 127 0.20 10.29 11.66
N VAL A 128 -0.50 11.19 12.35
CA VAL A 128 0.12 12.08 13.35
C VAL A 128 0.76 11.25 14.47
N PHE A 129 0.08 10.24 14.97
CA PHE A 129 0.63 9.31 15.96
C PHE A 129 1.91 8.64 15.46
N SER A 130 1.87 8.05 14.25
CA SER A 130 3.03 7.37 13.64
C SER A 130 4.19 8.35 13.42
N PHE A 131 3.90 9.56 12.97
CA PHE A 131 4.90 10.62 12.79
C PHE A 131 5.59 10.95 14.13
N VAL A 132 4.81 11.22 15.18
CA VAL A 132 5.35 11.53 16.51
C VAL A 132 6.19 10.36 17.05
N VAL A 133 5.72 9.13 16.93
CA VAL A 133 6.46 7.94 17.39
C VAL A 133 7.78 7.79 16.63
N VAL A 134 7.78 7.94 15.31
CA VAL A 134 9.00 7.85 14.49
C VAL A 134 9.99 8.95 14.85
N TRP A 135 9.53 10.17 15.09
CA TRP A 135 10.42 11.30 15.40
C TRP A 135 11.01 11.23 16.82
N LEU A 136 10.25 10.76 17.80
CA LEU A 136 10.68 10.66 19.20
C LEU A 136 11.38 9.33 19.49
N ALA A 137 10.85 8.22 19.01
CA ALA A 137 11.30 6.88 19.35
C ALA A 137 12.00 6.15 18.20
N GLY A 138 12.10 6.73 16.98
CA GLY A 138 12.65 6.08 15.80
C GLY A 138 14.06 5.52 15.99
N ARG A 139 14.90 6.20 16.79
CA ARG A 139 16.23 5.69 17.14
C ARG A 139 16.16 4.42 17.99
N TYR A 140 15.31 4.42 19.00
CA TYR A 140 15.14 3.26 19.88
C TYR A 140 14.53 2.07 19.15
N ILE A 141 13.57 2.33 18.25
CA ILE A 141 12.96 1.30 17.41
C ILE A 141 14.01 0.71 16.45
N ALA A 142 14.89 1.53 15.87
CA ALA A 142 15.97 1.07 15.00
C ALA A 142 16.97 0.18 15.74
N LEU A 143 17.25 0.43 17.02
CA LEU A 143 18.13 -0.40 17.86
C LEU A 143 17.59 -1.84 18.08
N LEU A 144 16.32 -2.11 17.82
CA LEU A 144 15.77 -3.46 17.83
C LEU A 144 16.24 -4.31 16.61
N PHE A 145 16.77 -3.65 15.58
CA PHE A 145 17.14 -4.27 14.31
C PHE A 145 18.64 -4.19 14.00
N ILE A 146 19.36 -3.29 14.67
CA ILE A 146 20.79 -3.04 14.42
C ILE A 146 21.54 -2.79 15.74
N ASP A 147 22.85 -3.04 15.72
CA ASP A 147 23.73 -2.78 16.86
C ASP A 147 24.00 -1.27 17.04
N ALA A 148 24.15 -0.86 18.29
CA ALA A 148 24.32 0.55 18.66
C ALA A 148 25.62 1.19 18.12
N GLY A 149 26.61 0.36 17.76
CA GLY A 149 27.92 0.81 17.25
C GLY A 149 27.92 1.28 15.80
N GLU A 150 26.90 0.94 15.01
CA GLU A 150 26.82 1.28 13.58
C GLU A 150 26.20 2.66 13.36
N THR A 151 26.97 3.70 13.61
CA THR A 151 26.49 5.10 13.58
C THR A 151 26.03 5.56 12.20
N GLU A 152 26.71 5.16 11.13
CA GLU A 152 26.34 5.50 9.75
C GLU A 152 25.01 4.85 9.35
N LEU A 153 24.87 3.54 9.61
CA LEU A 153 23.65 2.81 9.34
C LEU A 153 22.47 3.40 10.12
N MET A 154 22.66 3.72 11.40
CA MET A 154 21.66 4.37 12.23
C MET A 154 21.23 5.72 11.65
N GLY A 155 22.18 6.52 11.19
CA GLY A 155 21.90 7.82 10.57
C GLY A 155 21.05 7.68 9.31
N GLN A 156 21.37 6.74 8.44
CA GLN A 156 20.59 6.47 7.22
C GLN A 156 19.18 5.95 7.53
N ILE A 157 19.02 5.05 8.51
CA ILE A 157 17.69 4.56 8.92
C ILE A 157 16.84 5.71 9.47
N GLN A 158 17.38 6.56 10.32
CA GLN A 158 16.64 7.71 10.87
C GLN A 158 16.23 8.70 9.77
N LEU A 159 17.15 9.00 8.84
CA LEU A 159 16.85 9.83 7.67
C LEU A 159 15.66 9.26 6.88
N PHE A 160 15.74 7.96 6.55
CA PHE A 160 14.69 7.27 5.80
C PHE A 160 13.34 7.34 6.52
N LEU A 161 13.31 6.99 7.80
CA LEU A 161 12.08 6.98 8.59
C LEU A 161 11.45 8.37 8.73
N ARG A 162 12.27 9.40 8.94
CA ARG A 162 11.79 10.79 9.03
C ARG A 162 11.21 11.28 7.71
N VAL A 163 11.90 11.02 6.59
CA VAL A 163 11.38 11.38 5.28
C VAL A 163 10.07 10.65 5.00
N ILE A 164 10.04 9.33 5.11
CA ILE A 164 8.85 8.51 4.83
C ILE A 164 7.67 8.91 5.71
N SER A 165 7.88 9.07 7.02
CA SER A 165 6.79 9.42 7.95
C SER A 165 6.20 10.80 7.68
N SER A 166 6.98 11.75 7.18
CA SER A 166 6.51 13.08 6.79
C SER A 166 5.54 13.02 5.59
N PHE A 167 5.63 11.98 4.76
CA PHE A 167 4.78 11.79 3.58
C PHE A 167 3.67 10.74 3.79
N TYR A 168 3.48 10.22 4.99
CA TYR A 168 2.36 9.31 5.31
C TYR A 168 0.96 9.86 4.96
N PRO A 169 0.67 11.18 5.02
CA PRO A 169 -0.61 11.69 4.55
C PRO A 169 -0.95 11.30 3.12
N PHE A 170 0.04 11.31 2.23
CA PHE A 170 -0.15 10.87 0.83
C PHE A 170 -0.34 9.36 0.74
N LEU A 171 0.43 8.58 1.49
CA LEU A 171 0.26 7.12 1.54
C LEU A 171 -1.15 6.71 1.99
N ILE A 172 -1.70 7.38 2.99
CA ILE A 172 -3.06 7.16 3.47
C ILE A 172 -4.08 7.42 2.38
N LEU A 173 -3.96 8.53 1.65
CA LEU A 173 -4.87 8.89 0.56
C LEU A 173 -4.83 7.83 -0.54
N ILE A 174 -3.64 7.33 -0.92
CA ILE A 174 -3.53 6.22 -1.87
C ILE A 174 -4.32 5.01 -1.38
N PHE A 175 -4.11 4.56 -0.15
CA PHE A 175 -4.79 3.36 0.34
C PHE A 175 -6.32 3.54 0.37
N ILE A 176 -6.81 4.66 0.86
CA ILE A 176 -8.24 4.93 0.96
C ILE A 176 -8.87 5.10 -0.41
N LEU A 177 -8.33 5.99 -1.25
CA LEU A 177 -8.96 6.32 -2.53
C LEU A 177 -8.83 5.17 -3.54
N ARG A 178 -7.65 4.54 -3.64
CA ARG A 178 -7.41 3.43 -4.55
C ARG A 178 -8.34 2.26 -4.26
N ASN A 179 -8.37 1.80 -3.01
CA ASN A 179 -9.22 0.68 -2.63
C ASN A 179 -10.71 1.01 -2.77
N SER A 180 -11.13 2.23 -2.46
CA SER A 180 -12.50 2.69 -2.67
C SER A 180 -12.88 2.70 -4.15
N LEU A 181 -12.03 3.26 -5.02
CA LEU A 181 -12.27 3.30 -6.46
C LEU A 181 -12.28 1.89 -7.08
N GLN A 182 -11.36 1.01 -6.69
CA GLN A 182 -11.35 -0.39 -7.12
C GLN A 182 -12.64 -1.12 -6.73
N ALA A 183 -13.09 -0.94 -5.49
CA ALA A 183 -14.31 -1.55 -4.99
C ALA A 183 -15.57 -1.02 -5.69
N MET A 184 -15.53 0.20 -6.19
CA MET A 184 -16.62 0.79 -6.99
C MET A 184 -16.54 0.44 -8.49
N GLY A 185 -15.57 -0.37 -8.93
CA GLY A 185 -15.44 -0.82 -10.32
C GLY A 185 -14.45 -0.03 -11.17
N TYR A 186 -13.78 0.98 -10.62
CA TYR A 186 -12.82 1.83 -11.34
C TYR A 186 -11.38 1.27 -11.28
N SER A 187 -11.21 -0.04 -11.51
CA SER A 187 -9.91 -0.72 -11.39
C SER A 187 -8.85 -0.21 -12.38
N PHE A 188 -9.27 0.27 -13.58
CA PHE A 188 -8.35 0.88 -14.55
C PHE A 188 -7.66 2.13 -14.02
N ILE A 189 -8.40 2.98 -13.30
CA ILE A 189 -7.85 4.20 -12.71
C ILE A 189 -6.82 3.88 -11.65
N ALA A 190 -7.12 2.89 -10.80
CA ALA A 190 -6.18 2.41 -9.81
C ALA A 190 -4.90 1.82 -10.45
N MET A 191 -5.02 1.14 -11.60
CA MET A 191 -3.87 0.68 -12.39
C MET A 191 -3.02 1.85 -12.89
N PHE A 192 -3.64 2.91 -13.44
CA PHE A 192 -2.91 4.10 -13.86
C PHE A 192 -2.21 4.80 -12.69
N ALA A 193 -2.81 4.87 -11.50
CA ALA A 193 -2.12 5.36 -10.32
C ALA A 193 -0.84 4.56 -10.04
N GLY A 194 -0.85 3.22 -10.23
CA GLY A 194 0.34 2.38 -10.17
C GLY A 194 1.41 2.74 -11.20
N VAL A 195 1.01 3.10 -12.44
CA VAL A 195 1.95 3.58 -13.46
C VAL A 195 2.62 4.89 -13.01
N PHE A 196 1.88 5.82 -12.43
CA PHE A 196 2.43 7.06 -11.90
C PHE A 196 3.35 6.84 -10.70
N GLU A 197 3.04 5.86 -9.85
CA GLU A 197 3.99 5.42 -8.80
C GLU A 197 5.30 4.90 -9.41
N LEU A 198 5.23 4.08 -10.46
CA LEU A 198 6.41 3.58 -11.16
C LEU A 198 7.24 4.73 -11.73
N VAL A 199 6.59 5.66 -12.45
CA VAL A 199 7.25 6.83 -13.04
C VAL A 199 7.93 7.66 -11.94
N GLY A 200 7.23 7.92 -10.83
CA GLY A 200 7.79 8.67 -9.69
C GLY A 200 9.04 8.00 -9.11
N ARG A 201 8.97 6.69 -8.83
CA ARG A 201 10.13 5.94 -8.32
C ARG A 201 11.29 5.90 -9.31
N ALA A 202 11.01 5.63 -10.58
CA ALA A 202 12.03 5.56 -11.61
C ALA A 202 12.71 6.92 -11.82
N SER A 203 11.95 8.01 -11.88
CA SER A 203 12.49 9.37 -12.02
C SER A 203 13.43 9.74 -10.88
N VAL A 204 13.08 9.39 -9.64
CA VAL A 204 13.95 9.64 -8.49
C VAL A 204 15.14 8.69 -8.48
N ALA A 205 14.93 7.40 -8.77
CA ALA A 205 16.00 6.41 -8.79
C ALA A 205 17.10 6.77 -9.80
N PHE A 206 16.73 7.16 -11.02
CA PHE A 206 17.71 7.52 -12.05
C PHE A 206 18.18 8.98 -11.98
N GLY A 207 17.34 9.91 -11.55
CA GLY A 207 17.63 11.34 -11.57
C GLY A 207 18.28 11.88 -10.29
N LEU A 208 17.89 11.38 -9.13
CA LEU A 208 18.28 11.95 -7.85
C LEU A 208 19.21 11.05 -7.02
N VAL A 209 19.14 9.72 -7.13
CA VAL A 209 19.98 8.84 -6.31
C VAL A 209 21.46 9.05 -6.60
N GLY A 210 21.86 9.23 -7.86
CA GLY A 210 23.26 9.52 -8.22
C GLY A 210 23.80 10.85 -7.69
N LYS A 211 22.91 11.82 -7.41
CA LYS A 211 23.30 13.17 -6.94
C LYS A 211 23.17 13.32 -5.42
N LEU A 212 22.13 12.74 -4.83
CA LEU A 212 21.77 12.91 -3.42
C LEU A 212 22.08 11.66 -2.57
N GLY A 213 22.59 10.59 -3.20
CA GLY A 213 22.88 9.35 -2.49
C GLY A 213 21.64 8.77 -1.81
N PHE A 214 21.78 8.34 -0.56
CA PHE A 214 20.70 7.71 0.21
C PHE A 214 19.49 8.63 0.46
N LEU A 215 19.69 9.95 0.48
CA LEU A 215 18.57 10.90 0.57
C LEU A 215 17.65 10.79 -0.65
N GLY A 216 18.20 10.60 -1.85
CA GLY A 216 17.41 10.32 -3.06
C GLY A 216 16.58 9.06 -2.92
N VAL A 217 17.14 7.99 -2.34
CA VAL A 217 16.40 6.75 -2.05
C VAL A 217 15.20 7.00 -1.13
N ALA A 218 15.40 7.77 -0.05
CA ALA A 218 14.35 8.08 0.90
C ALA A 218 13.17 8.85 0.25
N PHE A 219 13.42 9.68 -0.76
CA PHE A 219 12.38 10.43 -1.48
C PHE A 219 11.69 9.64 -2.60
N ALA A 220 12.17 8.47 -2.99
CA ALA A 220 11.62 7.72 -4.13
C ALA A 220 10.16 7.28 -3.91
N SER A 221 9.84 6.74 -2.73
CA SER A 221 8.46 6.37 -2.39
C SER A 221 7.56 7.59 -2.18
N PRO A 222 7.94 8.62 -1.43
CA PRO A 222 7.19 9.87 -1.33
C PRO A 222 6.82 10.51 -2.68
N ALA A 223 7.77 10.60 -3.60
CA ALA A 223 7.50 11.16 -4.94
C ALA A 223 6.48 10.32 -5.71
N ALA A 224 6.58 8.99 -5.60
CA ALA A 224 5.61 8.08 -6.21
C ALA A 224 4.20 8.27 -5.62
N TRP A 225 4.09 8.46 -4.31
CA TRP A 225 2.80 8.66 -3.65
C TRP A 225 2.14 9.97 -4.07
N VAL A 226 2.89 11.06 -4.10
CA VAL A 226 2.37 12.36 -4.55
C VAL A 226 1.85 12.28 -5.98
N LEU A 227 2.58 11.65 -6.90
CA LEU A 227 2.15 11.51 -8.28
C LEU A 227 0.91 10.62 -8.44
N ALA A 228 0.81 9.54 -7.69
CA ALA A 228 -0.37 8.68 -7.70
C ALA A 228 -1.62 9.39 -7.15
N ASP A 229 -1.45 10.16 -6.08
CA ASP A 229 -2.54 10.92 -5.46
C ASP A 229 -3.14 11.96 -6.40
N VAL A 230 -2.35 12.60 -7.25
CA VAL A 230 -2.85 13.56 -8.24
C VAL A 230 -3.93 12.91 -9.11
N ILE A 231 -3.71 11.68 -9.59
CA ILE A 231 -4.71 10.98 -10.41
C ILE A 231 -5.90 10.52 -9.58
N LEU A 232 -5.65 9.93 -8.40
CA LEU A 232 -6.72 9.41 -7.56
C LEU A 232 -7.66 10.52 -7.09
N ILE A 233 -7.11 11.67 -6.69
CA ILE A 233 -7.88 12.82 -6.24
C ILE A 233 -8.66 13.43 -7.40
N THR A 234 -8.03 13.69 -8.54
CA THR A 234 -8.72 14.26 -9.72
C THR A 234 -9.87 13.36 -10.15
N THR A 235 -9.69 12.05 -10.16
CA THR A 235 -10.77 11.10 -10.49
C THR A 235 -11.88 11.06 -9.45
N TYR A 236 -11.56 11.18 -8.19
CA TYR A 236 -12.59 11.14 -7.14
C TYR A 236 -13.50 12.36 -7.16
N PHE A 237 -13.00 13.51 -7.62
CA PHE A 237 -13.78 14.77 -7.71
C PHE A 237 -14.40 15.04 -9.09
N SER A 238 -14.06 14.28 -10.13
CA SER A 238 -14.71 14.32 -11.45
C SER A 238 -15.98 13.48 -11.48
#